data_0aad6fc4360f203a5e1054686692113c
#
_entry.id   0aad6fc4360f203a5e1054686692113c
#
_cell.length_a   1.000
_cell.length_b   1.000
_cell.length_c   1.000
_cell.angle_alpha   90.00
_cell.angle_beta   90.00
_cell.angle_gamma   90.00
#
_symmetry.space_group_name_H-M   'P 1'
#
loop_
_entity.id
_entity.type
_entity.pdbx_description
1 polymer ?
#
loop_
_entity_poly.entity_id
_entity_poly.type
_entity_poly.pdbx_seq_one_letter_code
_entity_poly.pdbx_strand_id
1 'polypeptide(L)'
;LKTNETLVISDRYAYFDIPVWKGAGIAIPVFSLKSENSFGVGDFGDLKRMIDWAVSTQQKVIQILPINDTTMTHAWTDSYPYNSISIYAFHPMYADIKQMGTLKDKSAAAKFNKKQKELNGLPAMDYEAVNQTKWEYFRLIFKQEGEKVLASGEFGEFFNANKEWLQPYAVFSYLRDAFQTPNFREWPRHSVYNAQDIEKM
;
A
#
# COMPACT_ATOMS: atom_id res chain seq x y z
N LEU A 1 -20.34 24.22 -8.93
CA LEU A 1 -19.34 24.99 -8.18
C LEU A 1 -18.95 26.20 -9.01
N LYS A 2 -19.35 27.41 -8.58
CA LYS A 2 -18.81 28.64 -9.15
C LYS A 2 -17.50 28.92 -8.41
N THR A 3 -16.39 28.65 -9.05
CA THR A 3 -15.08 29.10 -8.57
C THR A 3 -14.89 30.54 -9.03
N ASN A 4 -14.53 31.43 -8.12
CA ASN A 4 -14.13 32.81 -8.44
C ASN A 4 -12.63 32.86 -8.85
N GLU A 5 -12.12 31.80 -9.43
CA GLU A 5 -10.75 31.75 -9.89
C GLU A 5 -10.64 32.34 -11.29
N THR A 6 -9.79 33.31 -11.44
CA THR A 6 -9.47 33.94 -12.73
C THR A 6 -8.16 33.38 -13.23
N LEU A 7 -8.19 32.62 -14.32
CA LEU A 7 -6.99 32.20 -15.02
C LEU A 7 -6.53 33.34 -15.93
N VAL A 8 -5.39 33.95 -15.61
CA VAL A 8 -4.73 34.92 -16.49
C VAL A 8 -3.69 34.20 -17.34
N ILE A 9 -3.90 34.15 -18.64
CA ILE A 9 -2.97 33.59 -19.61
C ILE A 9 -2.22 34.72 -20.29
N SER A 10 -0.89 34.72 -20.18
CA SER A 10 -0.03 35.59 -20.98
C SER A 10 0.38 34.87 -22.25
N ASP A 11 0.33 35.55 -23.38
CA ASP A 11 0.65 35.01 -24.70
C ASP A 11 2.16 34.96 -25.01
N ARG A 12 3.02 35.34 -24.07
CA ARG A 12 4.45 35.40 -24.28
C ARG A 12 5.25 34.36 -23.51
N TYR A 13 5.14 34.32 -22.18
CA TYR A 13 5.78 33.32 -21.32
C TYR A 13 5.16 33.32 -19.93
N ALA A 14 5.25 32.18 -19.26
CA ALA A 14 4.90 32.08 -17.85
C ALA A 14 6.14 32.37 -16.99
N TYR A 15 6.02 33.25 -16.01
CA TYR A 15 7.05 33.49 -15.02
C TYR A 15 6.65 32.80 -13.70
N PHE A 16 7.58 31.96 -13.22
CA PHE A 16 7.43 31.33 -11.93
C PHE A 16 8.49 31.87 -10.99
N ASP A 17 8.08 32.54 -9.93
CA ASP A 17 8.99 33.02 -8.88
C ASP A 17 9.40 31.87 -7.96
N ILE A 18 10.10 30.92 -8.54
CA ILE A 18 10.63 29.75 -7.83
C ILE A 18 12.14 29.93 -7.71
N PRO A 19 12.71 29.86 -6.51
CA PRO A 19 14.15 29.93 -6.33
C PRO A 19 14.84 28.84 -7.14
N VAL A 20 15.93 29.20 -7.81
CA VAL A 20 16.70 28.24 -8.61
C VAL A 20 17.23 27.15 -7.69
N TRP A 21 16.65 25.94 -7.81
CA TRP A 21 17.06 24.77 -7.06
C TRP A 21 17.79 23.79 -8.00
N LYS A 22 18.94 23.29 -7.54
CA LYS A 22 19.69 22.25 -8.24
C LYS A 22 19.81 21.02 -7.35
N GLY A 23 19.46 19.89 -7.87
CA GLY A 23 19.57 18.62 -7.17
C GLY A 23 19.66 17.45 -8.14
N ALA A 24 20.32 16.40 -7.70
CA ALA A 24 20.30 15.09 -8.34
C ALA A 24 19.45 14.15 -7.52
N GLY A 25 18.88 13.15 -8.17
CA GLY A 25 18.07 12.12 -7.54
C GLY A 25 17.93 10.91 -8.42
N ILE A 26 17.18 9.95 -7.92
CA ILE A 26 16.92 8.67 -8.58
C ILE A 26 15.42 8.47 -8.72
N ALA A 27 15.00 7.94 -9.88
CA ALA A 27 13.64 7.44 -10.09
C ALA A 27 13.67 5.92 -9.99
N ILE A 28 12.93 5.36 -9.01
CA ILE A 28 12.92 3.91 -8.77
C ILE A 28 11.58 3.48 -8.18
N PRO A 29 10.89 2.49 -8.76
CA PRO A 29 9.68 1.92 -8.17
C PRO A 29 10.01 1.19 -6.86
N VAL A 30 9.15 1.30 -5.84
CA VAL A 30 9.35 0.59 -4.57
C VAL A 30 9.45 -0.92 -4.79
N PHE A 31 8.61 -1.49 -5.65
CA PHE A 31 8.63 -2.93 -5.92
C PHE A 31 9.95 -3.44 -6.54
N SER A 32 10.76 -2.56 -7.15
CA SER A 32 12.07 -2.90 -7.72
C SER A 32 13.20 -2.92 -6.71
N LEU A 33 12.97 -2.38 -5.51
CA LEU A 33 13.94 -2.44 -4.43
C LEU A 33 14.09 -3.89 -3.96
N LYS A 34 15.31 -4.28 -3.62
CA LYS A 34 15.59 -5.63 -3.14
C LYS A 34 16.68 -5.62 -2.10
N SER A 35 16.43 -6.26 -0.98
CA SER A 35 17.40 -6.52 0.08
C SER A 35 17.23 -7.94 0.62
N GLU A 36 18.11 -8.34 1.52
CA GLU A 36 17.97 -9.62 2.24
C GLU A 36 16.69 -9.70 3.09
N ASN A 37 16.11 -8.54 3.41
CA ASN A 37 14.90 -8.45 4.22
C ASN A 37 13.61 -8.39 3.41
N SER A 38 13.69 -8.15 2.10
CA SER A 38 12.53 -8.14 1.21
C SER A 38 11.84 -9.51 1.19
N PHE A 39 10.60 -9.52 0.73
CA PHE A 39 9.79 -10.74 0.63
C PHE A 39 9.42 -11.03 -0.83
N GLY A 40 10.43 -11.05 -1.72
CA GLY A 40 10.25 -11.22 -3.15
C GLY A 40 9.84 -9.93 -3.90
N VAL A 41 9.60 -8.86 -3.18
CA VAL A 41 9.25 -7.52 -3.67
C VAL A 41 9.83 -6.49 -2.72
N GLY A 42 10.20 -5.32 -3.24
CA GLY A 42 10.58 -4.20 -2.40
C GLY A 42 9.41 -3.68 -1.59
N ASP A 43 9.66 -3.30 -0.35
CA ASP A 43 8.66 -2.82 0.60
C ASP A 43 9.08 -1.51 1.30
N PHE A 44 8.27 -1.06 2.26
CA PHE A 44 8.57 0.19 2.98
C PHE A 44 9.85 0.11 3.83
N GLY A 45 10.26 -1.09 4.26
CA GLY A 45 11.56 -1.29 4.90
C GLY A 45 12.71 -1.09 3.91
N ASP A 46 12.55 -1.54 2.68
CA ASP A 46 13.52 -1.31 1.60
C ASP A 46 13.56 0.17 1.18
N LEU A 47 12.40 0.84 1.14
CA LEU A 47 12.33 2.27 0.87
C LEU A 47 13.05 3.10 1.94
N LYS A 48 12.94 2.74 3.22
CA LYS A 48 13.70 3.40 4.31
C LYS A 48 15.20 3.25 4.08
N ARG A 49 15.69 2.06 3.75
CA ARG A 49 17.12 1.84 3.42
C ARG A 49 17.57 2.62 2.18
N MET A 50 16.69 2.74 1.19
CA MET A 50 16.95 3.56 0.00
C MET A 50 17.06 5.05 0.35
N ILE A 51 16.25 5.55 1.29
CA ILE A 51 16.34 6.93 1.79
C ILE A 51 17.68 7.14 2.49
N ASP A 52 18.10 6.21 3.37
CA ASP A 52 19.38 6.30 4.06
C ASP A 52 20.56 6.30 3.07
N TRP A 53 20.49 5.48 2.02
CA TRP A 53 21.47 5.49 0.95
C TRP A 53 21.47 6.84 0.20
N ALA A 54 20.30 7.38 -0.14
CA ALA A 54 20.21 8.66 -0.83
C ALA A 54 20.82 9.79 0.00
N VAL A 55 20.59 9.80 1.31
CA VAL A 55 21.22 10.75 2.24
C VAL A 55 22.74 10.59 2.22
N SER A 56 23.25 9.37 2.34
CA SER A 56 24.68 9.09 2.36
C SER A 56 25.41 9.48 1.07
N THR A 57 24.72 9.44 -0.06
CA THR A 57 25.22 9.84 -1.39
C THR A 57 24.84 11.27 -1.78
N GLN A 58 24.28 12.04 -0.86
CA GLN A 58 23.87 13.45 -1.08
C GLN A 58 22.81 13.64 -2.18
N GLN A 59 22.04 12.61 -2.49
CA GLN A 59 20.87 12.73 -3.36
C GLN A 59 19.82 13.63 -2.72
N LYS A 60 19.10 14.39 -3.53
CA LYS A 60 18.09 15.36 -3.05
C LYS A 60 16.66 14.90 -3.30
N VAL A 61 16.46 13.95 -4.21
CA VAL A 61 15.14 13.47 -4.61
C VAL A 61 15.18 11.96 -4.82
N ILE A 62 14.14 11.29 -4.34
CA ILE A 62 13.78 9.94 -4.75
C ILE A 62 12.38 10.04 -5.35
N GLN A 63 12.26 9.71 -6.64
CA GLN A 63 10.97 9.59 -7.31
C GLN A 63 10.54 8.12 -7.29
N ILE A 64 9.37 7.85 -6.74
CA ILE A 64 8.76 6.52 -6.76
C ILE A 64 7.53 6.50 -7.66
N LEU A 65 7.10 5.33 -8.11
CA LEU A 65 5.79 5.14 -8.73
C LEU A 65 4.70 5.13 -7.65
N PRO A 66 3.41 5.26 -8.04
CA PRO A 66 2.31 5.16 -7.09
C PRO A 66 2.39 3.87 -6.26
N ILE A 67 2.10 3.99 -4.98
CA ILE A 67 2.16 2.89 -4.00
C ILE A 67 0.78 2.57 -3.43
N ASN A 68 -0.25 3.18 -4.00
CA ASN A 68 -1.63 2.99 -3.57
C ASN A 68 -2.13 1.59 -3.92
N ASP A 69 -3.16 1.16 -3.22
CA ASP A 69 -3.74 -0.18 -3.42
C ASP A 69 -4.42 -0.30 -4.78
N THR A 70 -4.02 -1.30 -5.54
CA THR A 70 -4.53 -1.67 -6.85
C THR A 70 -5.25 -3.01 -6.85
N THR A 71 -5.50 -3.59 -5.67
CA THR A 71 -6.04 -4.94 -5.54
C THR A 71 -7.50 -5.01 -6.00
N MET A 72 -7.73 -5.62 -7.14
CA MET A 72 -9.07 -5.86 -7.70
C MET A 72 -9.42 -7.35 -7.71
N THR A 73 -8.51 -8.18 -8.21
CA THR A 73 -8.73 -9.62 -8.49
C THR A 73 -7.75 -10.51 -7.76
N HIS A 74 -6.75 -9.95 -7.09
CA HIS A 74 -5.59 -10.63 -6.51
C HIS A 74 -4.67 -11.33 -7.54
N ALA A 75 -4.90 -11.13 -8.84
CA ALA A 75 -4.08 -11.64 -9.93
C ALA A 75 -2.96 -10.67 -10.31
N TRP A 76 -1.99 -11.12 -11.07
CA TRP A 76 -0.85 -10.32 -11.53
C TRP A 76 -1.25 -9.04 -12.29
N THR A 77 -2.44 -8.99 -12.87
CA THR A 77 -2.99 -7.80 -13.52
C THR A 77 -3.15 -6.61 -12.59
N ASP A 78 -3.26 -6.88 -11.28
CA ASP A 78 -3.34 -5.85 -10.24
C ASP A 78 -1.98 -5.21 -9.93
N SER A 79 -0.88 -5.68 -10.53
CA SER A 79 0.46 -5.12 -10.34
C SER A 79 0.67 -3.76 -11.00
N TYR A 80 -0.27 -3.29 -11.82
CA TYR A 80 -0.16 -2.00 -12.51
C TYR A 80 -0.40 -0.82 -11.55
N PRO A 81 0.61 -0.01 -11.23
CA PRO A 81 0.55 0.93 -10.11
C PRO A 81 -0.37 2.13 -10.32
N TYR A 82 -0.81 2.37 -11.57
CA TYR A 82 -1.67 3.51 -11.90
C TYR A 82 -3.16 3.21 -11.87
N ASN A 83 -3.55 1.96 -11.55
CA ASN A 83 -4.95 1.54 -11.48
C ASN A 83 -5.41 1.34 -10.03
N SER A 84 -5.22 2.36 -9.20
CA SER A 84 -5.54 2.29 -7.78
C SER A 84 -7.04 2.31 -7.50
N ILE A 85 -7.46 1.50 -6.53
CA ILE A 85 -8.82 1.49 -5.99
C ILE A 85 -9.03 2.53 -4.88
N SER A 86 -7.96 3.09 -4.37
CA SER A 86 -7.98 4.12 -3.33
C SER A 86 -6.80 5.07 -3.50
N ILE A 87 -7.05 6.37 -3.29
CA ILE A 87 -5.98 7.39 -3.24
C ILE A 87 -5.36 7.51 -1.84
N TYR A 88 -5.92 6.85 -0.84
CA TYR A 88 -5.46 6.90 0.56
C TYR A 88 -4.77 5.61 0.99
N ALA A 89 -5.35 4.47 0.65
CA ALA A 89 -4.83 3.17 1.08
C ALA A 89 -3.58 2.78 0.28
N PHE A 90 -2.56 2.32 0.98
CA PHE A 90 -1.36 1.76 0.35
C PHE A 90 -1.56 0.28 0.04
N HIS A 91 -0.92 -0.17 -1.04
CA HIS A 91 -1.00 -1.57 -1.43
C HIS A 91 -0.35 -2.46 -0.35
N PRO A 92 -1.08 -3.47 0.16
CA PRO A 92 -0.58 -4.34 1.24
C PRO A 92 0.74 -5.05 0.94
N MET A 93 1.05 -5.28 -0.34
CA MET A 93 2.33 -5.91 -0.71
C MET A 93 3.56 -5.10 -0.30
N TYR A 94 3.44 -3.78 -0.10
CA TYR A 94 4.54 -2.92 0.35
C TYR A 94 4.74 -2.92 1.86
N ALA A 95 3.88 -3.57 2.64
CA ALA A 95 4.08 -3.67 4.07
C ALA A 95 5.36 -4.47 4.39
N ASP A 96 6.22 -3.91 5.24
CA ASP A 96 7.34 -4.64 5.83
C ASP A 96 6.80 -5.56 6.93
N ILE A 97 6.66 -6.83 6.61
CA ILE A 97 6.08 -7.81 7.55
C ILE A 97 6.90 -8.00 8.82
N LYS A 98 8.20 -7.69 8.80
CA LYS A 98 9.07 -7.76 9.98
C LYS A 98 8.72 -6.68 11.02
N GLN A 99 8.18 -5.55 10.56
CA GLN A 99 7.72 -4.46 11.43
C GLN A 99 6.33 -4.73 12.04
N MET A 100 5.58 -5.68 11.49
CA MET A 100 4.24 -6.03 12.00
C MET A 100 4.26 -6.93 13.24
N GLY A 101 5.44 -7.39 13.64
CA GLY A 101 5.61 -8.30 14.78
C GLY A 101 6.11 -9.68 14.37
N THR A 102 6.39 -10.51 15.36
CA THR A 102 6.94 -11.87 15.16
C THR A 102 5.90 -12.92 15.53
N LEU A 103 5.72 -13.91 14.66
CA LEU A 103 4.83 -15.03 14.96
C LEU A 103 5.38 -15.85 16.14
N LYS A 104 4.53 -16.11 17.14
CA LYS A 104 4.85 -16.96 18.31
C LYS A 104 5.01 -18.41 17.95
N ASP A 105 4.28 -18.87 16.93
CA ASP A 105 4.43 -20.22 16.37
C ASP A 105 5.74 -20.32 15.57
N LYS A 106 6.71 -21.03 16.16
CA LYS A 106 8.04 -21.24 15.55
C LYS A 106 7.99 -21.97 14.22
N SER A 107 7.04 -22.90 14.06
CA SER A 107 6.86 -23.65 12.80
C SER A 107 6.37 -22.74 11.69
N ALA A 108 5.35 -21.94 11.97
CA ALA A 108 4.87 -20.93 11.02
C ALA A 108 5.98 -19.90 10.68
N ALA A 109 6.69 -19.38 11.68
CA ALA A 109 7.80 -18.45 11.46
C ALA A 109 8.89 -19.06 10.56
N ALA A 110 9.27 -20.34 10.78
CA ALA A 110 10.24 -21.04 9.94
C ALA A 110 9.74 -21.21 8.49
N LYS A 111 8.44 -21.53 8.31
CA LYS A 111 7.81 -21.60 6.97
C LYS A 111 7.94 -20.26 6.22
N PHE A 112 7.63 -19.14 6.88
CA PHE A 112 7.73 -17.84 6.25
C PHE A 112 9.17 -17.43 5.96
N ASN A 113 10.13 -17.75 6.83
CA ASN A 113 11.56 -17.50 6.56
C ASN A 113 12.07 -18.30 5.35
N LYS A 114 11.60 -19.55 5.20
CA LYS A 114 11.91 -20.35 4.02
C LYS A 114 11.31 -19.74 2.76
N LYS A 115 10.02 -19.33 2.83
CA LYS A 115 9.31 -18.74 1.70
C LYS A 115 9.92 -17.39 1.29
N GLN A 116 10.38 -16.59 2.24
CA GLN A 116 11.10 -15.35 1.97
C GLN A 116 12.36 -15.60 1.12
N LYS A 117 13.18 -16.58 1.50
CA LYS A 117 14.40 -16.92 0.76
C LYS A 117 14.07 -17.43 -0.66
N GLU A 118 13.01 -18.24 -0.77
CA GLU A 118 12.54 -18.75 -2.06
C GLU A 118 12.11 -17.59 -2.98
N LEU A 119 11.21 -16.74 -2.52
CA LEU A 119 10.70 -15.61 -3.31
C LEU A 119 11.81 -14.59 -3.65
N ASN A 120 12.70 -14.31 -2.70
CA ASN A 120 13.85 -13.45 -2.96
C ASN A 120 14.86 -14.05 -3.95
N GLY A 121 14.90 -15.36 -4.07
CA GLY A 121 15.78 -16.05 -5.02
C GLY A 121 15.28 -16.07 -6.46
N LEU A 122 14.03 -15.67 -6.70
CA LEU A 122 13.47 -15.65 -8.04
C LEU A 122 14.10 -14.57 -8.92
N PRO A 123 14.29 -14.84 -10.23
CA PRO A 123 14.83 -13.87 -11.19
C PRO A 123 13.86 -12.71 -11.48
N ALA A 124 12.56 -12.94 -11.31
CA ALA A 124 11.50 -11.96 -11.43
C ALA A 124 10.51 -12.12 -10.27
N MET A 125 9.79 -11.05 -9.94
CA MET A 125 8.77 -11.07 -8.91
C MET A 125 7.60 -11.97 -9.32
N ASP A 126 7.25 -12.91 -8.45
CA ASP A 126 5.98 -13.63 -8.52
C ASP A 126 4.94 -12.85 -7.69
N TYR A 127 4.16 -12.01 -8.38
CA TYR A 127 3.18 -11.13 -7.75
C TYR A 127 2.17 -11.89 -6.89
N GLU A 128 1.62 -12.96 -7.42
CA GLU A 128 0.57 -13.73 -6.75
C GLU A 128 1.12 -14.46 -5.53
N ALA A 129 2.27 -15.13 -5.66
CA ALA A 129 2.90 -15.83 -4.55
C ALA A 129 3.34 -14.87 -3.43
N VAL A 130 3.84 -13.68 -3.77
CA VAL A 130 4.18 -12.62 -2.80
C VAL A 130 2.94 -12.17 -2.04
N ASN A 131 1.88 -11.79 -2.75
CA ASN A 131 0.65 -11.32 -2.11
C ASN A 131 0.01 -12.40 -1.25
N GLN A 132 -0.15 -13.61 -1.78
CA GLN A 132 -0.71 -14.74 -1.02
C GLN A 132 0.08 -14.97 0.29
N THR A 133 1.41 -14.97 0.20
CA THR A 133 2.25 -15.21 1.38
C THR A 133 2.14 -14.08 2.40
N LYS A 134 2.16 -12.82 1.96
CA LYS A 134 1.99 -11.68 2.87
C LYS A 134 0.60 -11.67 3.52
N TRP A 135 -0.47 -11.98 2.77
CA TRP A 135 -1.81 -12.09 3.33
C TRP A 135 -1.96 -13.25 4.33
N GLU A 136 -1.31 -14.38 4.11
CA GLU A 136 -1.24 -15.45 5.13
C GLU A 136 -0.57 -14.92 6.41
N TYR A 137 0.53 -14.18 6.29
CA TYR A 137 1.20 -13.60 7.44
C TYR A 137 0.30 -12.60 8.18
N PHE A 138 -0.37 -11.70 7.46
CA PHE A 138 -1.27 -10.71 8.05
C PHE A 138 -2.39 -11.36 8.85
N ARG A 139 -3.00 -12.42 8.32
CA ARG A 139 -4.04 -13.17 9.04
C ARG A 139 -3.52 -13.82 10.32
N LEU A 140 -2.33 -14.39 10.29
CA LEU A 140 -1.74 -15.03 11.47
C LEU A 140 -1.35 -13.99 12.53
N ILE A 141 -0.71 -12.91 12.16
CA ILE A 141 -0.34 -11.86 13.11
C ILE A 141 -1.58 -11.14 13.67
N PHE A 142 -2.59 -10.92 12.83
CA PHE A 142 -3.86 -10.36 13.28
C PHE A 142 -4.57 -11.29 14.28
N LYS A 143 -4.60 -12.60 14.02
CA LYS A 143 -5.14 -13.58 14.97
C LYS A 143 -4.38 -13.56 16.30
N GLN A 144 -3.08 -13.29 16.27
CA GLN A 144 -2.22 -13.27 17.45
C GLN A 144 -2.32 -11.98 18.26
N GLU A 145 -2.34 -10.81 17.60
CA GLU A 145 -2.19 -9.49 18.23
C GLU A 145 -3.36 -8.54 17.94
N GLY A 146 -4.27 -8.91 17.03
CA GLY A 146 -5.31 -8.01 16.53
C GLY A 146 -6.21 -7.45 17.62
N GLU A 147 -6.64 -8.27 18.56
CA GLU A 147 -7.49 -7.85 19.69
C GLU A 147 -6.81 -6.75 20.53
N LYS A 148 -5.53 -6.94 20.84
CA LYS A 148 -4.72 -5.97 21.56
C LYS A 148 -4.53 -4.68 20.77
N VAL A 149 -4.27 -4.78 19.46
CA VAL A 149 -4.06 -3.61 18.60
C VAL A 149 -5.36 -2.82 18.46
N LEU A 150 -6.48 -3.49 18.19
CA LEU A 150 -7.79 -2.84 18.05
C LEU A 150 -8.24 -2.14 19.34
N ALA A 151 -7.85 -2.66 20.51
CA ALA A 151 -8.14 -2.05 21.81
C ALA A 151 -7.16 -0.93 22.21
N SER A 152 -6.12 -0.67 21.40
CA SER A 152 -5.12 0.35 21.74
C SER A 152 -5.63 1.77 21.43
N GLY A 153 -5.21 2.74 22.26
CA GLY A 153 -5.50 4.16 22.01
C GLY A 153 -4.93 4.65 20.68
N GLU A 154 -3.74 4.17 20.32
CA GLU A 154 -3.08 4.52 19.05
C GLU A 154 -3.92 4.11 17.84
N PHE A 155 -4.49 2.90 17.85
CA PHE A 155 -5.41 2.47 16.78
C PHE A 155 -6.70 3.31 16.78
N GLY A 156 -7.25 3.61 17.97
CA GLY A 156 -8.43 4.45 18.09
C GLY A 156 -8.23 5.85 17.52
N GLU A 157 -7.12 6.48 17.80
CA GLU A 157 -6.74 7.80 17.25
C GLU A 157 -6.58 7.71 15.72
N PHE A 158 -5.85 6.72 15.22
CA PHE A 158 -5.69 6.49 13.79
C PHE A 158 -7.04 6.27 13.09
N PHE A 159 -7.88 5.40 13.64
CA PHE A 159 -9.20 5.11 13.07
C PHE A 159 -10.08 6.35 13.01
N ASN A 160 -10.16 7.12 14.10
CA ASN A 160 -10.98 8.31 14.17
C ASN A 160 -10.51 9.40 13.19
N ALA A 161 -9.20 9.55 13.04
CA ALA A 161 -8.62 10.51 12.08
C ALA A 161 -8.84 10.12 10.60
N ASN A 162 -9.08 8.84 10.33
CA ASN A 162 -9.14 8.29 8.97
C ASN A 162 -10.49 7.64 8.63
N LYS A 163 -11.47 7.65 9.52
CA LYS A 163 -12.73 6.92 9.42
C LYS A 163 -13.45 7.15 8.10
N GLU A 164 -13.44 8.38 7.58
CA GLU A 164 -14.19 8.77 6.39
C GLU A 164 -13.77 7.99 5.13
N TRP A 165 -12.51 7.65 5.00
CA TRP A 165 -12.02 6.87 3.87
C TRP A 165 -11.74 5.41 4.21
N LEU A 166 -11.27 5.14 5.44
CA LEU A 166 -10.83 3.81 5.86
C LEU A 166 -11.99 2.82 5.95
N GLN A 167 -13.11 3.26 6.50
CA GLN A 167 -14.27 2.39 6.68
C GLN A 167 -14.90 1.98 5.34
N PRO A 168 -15.21 2.90 4.40
CA PRO A 168 -15.66 2.50 3.06
C PRO A 168 -14.66 1.63 2.31
N TYR A 169 -13.37 1.91 2.42
CA TYR A 169 -12.33 1.11 1.80
C TYR A 169 -12.29 -0.32 2.36
N ALA A 170 -12.36 -0.47 3.69
CA ALA A 170 -12.38 -1.79 4.33
C ALA A 170 -13.61 -2.61 3.92
N VAL A 171 -14.79 -1.97 3.92
CA VAL A 171 -16.05 -2.62 3.50
C VAL A 171 -16.00 -3.00 2.02
N PHE A 172 -15.53 -2.10 1.15
CA PHE A 172 -15.35 -2.42 -0.27
C PHE A 172 -14.42 -3.63 -0.46
N SER A 173 -13.28 -3.65 0.20
CA SER A 173 -12.31 -4.74 0.09
C SER A 173 -12.90 -6.07 0.59
N TYR A 174 -13.64 -6.05 1.68
CA TYR A 174 -14.34 -7.22 2.20
C TYR A 174 -15.40 -7.74 1.23
N LEU A 175 -16.25 -6.86 0.70
CA LEU A 175 -17.34 -7.25 -0.21
C LEU A 175 -16.80 -7.71 -1.58
N ARG A 176 -15.76 -7.04 -2.10
CA ARG A 176 -15.04 -7.49 -3.30
C ARG A 176 -14.58 -8.93 -3.16
N ASP A 177 -13.95 -9.27 -2.04
CA ASP A 177 -13.44 -10.61 -1.79
C ASP A 177 -14.58 -11.61 -1.54
N ALA A 178 -15.62 -11.20 -0.82
CA ALA A 178 -16.78 -12.05 -0.54
C ALA A 178 -17.59 -12.38 -1.81
N PHE A 179 -17.72 -11.43 -2.72
CA PHE A 179 -18.47 -11.60 -3.98
C PHE A 179 -17.58 -11.94 -5.18
N GLN A 180 -16.26 -12.01 -4.98
CA GLN A 180 -15.27 -12.38 -6.00
C GLN A 180 -15.32 -11.48 -7.25
N THR A 181 -15.71 -10.21 -7.10
CA THR A 181 -15.74 -9.21 -8.16
C THR A 181 -15.53 -7.81 -7.60
N PRO A 182 -14.67 -6.97 -8.22
CA PRO A 182 -14.53 -5.56 -7.87
C PRO A 182 -15.69 -4.71 -8.41
N ASN A 183 -16.52 -5.24 -9.30
CA ASN A 183 -17.66 -4.53 -9.85
C ASN A 183 -18.82 -4.52 -8.84
N PHE A 184 -18.87 -3.50 -7.98
CA PHE A 184 -19.89 -3.38 -6.95
C PHE A 184 -21.33 -3.35 -7.51
N ARG A 185 -21.53 -3.00 -8.78
CA ARG A 185 -22.86 -2.98 -9.43
C ARG A 185 -23.42 -4.40 -9.66
N GLU A 186 -22.55 -5.40 -9.66
CA GLU A 186 -22.90 -6.82 -9.80
C GLU A 186 -23.13 -7.50 -8.45
N TRP A 187 -22.86 -6.80 -7.35
CA TRP A 187 -23.03 -7.38 -6.03
C TRP A 187 -24.52 -7.60 -5.73
N PRO A 188 -24.91 -8.74 -5.16
CA PRO A 188 -26.30 -9.04 -4.85
C PRO A 188 -26.88 -8.14 -3.74
N ARG A 189 -25.98 -7.51 -2.96
CA ARG A 189 -26.27 -6.53 -1.90
C ARG A 189 -25.20 -5.47 -1.91
N HIS A 190 -25.52 -4.26 -1.43
CA HIS A 190 -24.58 -3.12 -1.34
C HIS A 190 -24.05 -2.65 -2.71
N SER A 191 -24.80 -2.86 -3.80
CA SER A 191 -24.49 -2.33 -5.12
C SER A 191 -24.63 -0.80 -5.21
N VAL A 192 -25.23 -0.19 -4.21
CA VAL A 192 -25.31 1.28 -4.05
C VAL A 192 -24.71 1.64 -2.70
N TYR A 193 -23.89 2.68 -2.69
CA TYR A 193 -23.28 3.17 -1.46
C TYR A 193 -24.36 3.69 -0.48
N ASN A 194 -24.31 3.21 0.75
CA ASN A 194 -25.13 3.68 1.86
C ASN A 194 -24.26 3.77 3.11
N ALA A 195 -24.02 4.99 3.60
CA ALA A 195 -23.16 5.22 4.76
C ALA A 195 -23.66 4.53 6.03
N GLN A 196 -25.00 4.45 6.24
CA GLN A 196 -25.58 3.80 7.42
C GLN A 196 -25.39 2.28 7.40
N ASP A 197 -25.42 1.66 6.21
CA ASP A 197 -25.20 0.23 6.08
C ASP A 197 -23.72 -0.10 6.31
N ILE A 198 -22.82 0.75 5.79
CA ILE A 198 -21.36 0.61 5.99
C ILE A 198 -20.99 0.75 7.47
N GLU A 199 -21.64 1.67 8.20
CA GLU A 199 -21.36 1.88 9.63
C GLU A 199 -21.77 0.69 10.50
N LYS A 200 -22.70 -0.14 10.04
CA LYS A 200 -23.19 -1.34 10.75
C LYS A 200 -22.40 -2.61 10.42
N MET A 201 -21.54 -2.58 9.42
CA MET A 201 -20.69 -3.69 9.01
C MET A 201 -19.38 -3.71 9.77
#